data_478c0b40fb7114a50a1a879c588f8c20
#
_entry.id   478c0b40fb7114a50a1a879c588f8c20
#
_cell.length_a   1.000
_cell.length_b   1.000
_cell.length_c   1.000
_cell.angle_alpha   90.00
_cell.angle_beta   90.00
_cell.angle_gamma   90.00
#
_symmetry.space_group_name_H-M   'P 1'
#
loop_
_entity.id
_entity.type
_entity.pdbx_description
1 polymer ?
#
loop_
_entity_poly.entity_id
_entity_poly.type
_entity_poly.pdbx_seq_one_letter_code
_entity_poly.pdbx_strand_id
1 'polypeptide(L)'
;MLQRSTTQRMAVAAGLLFAASLVAPQTPEPQPLTVPLACAQGDCPVLTGTPQTAGMRSGFVRLSPGQTVGWHTTGKNEEALVILRGKGNALIDSRPTLPFVAPALVYIPPATRHNVENTGTDSLEYEYVVAPAKAP
;
A
#
# COMPACT_ATOMS: atom_id res chain seq x y z
N MET A 1 32.87 82.99 29.59
CA MET A 1 32.02 82.48 28.53
C MET A 1 32.31 80.97 28.43
N LEU A 2 31.43 80.14 29.02
CA LEU A 2 31.60 78.67 28.97
C LEU A 2 30.70 78.10 27.90
N GLN A 3 31.28 77.47 26.90
CA GLN A 3 30.55 76.71 25.88
C GLN A 3 30.33 75.31 26.39
N ARG A 4 29.07 74.89 26.54
CA ARG A 4 28.68 73.48 26.88
C ARG A 4 28.54 72.66 25.57
N SER A 5 29.41 71.67 25.42
CA SER A 5 29.33 70.70 24.33
C SER A 5 28.34 69.63 24.71
N THR A 6 27.26 69.49 23.93
CA THR A 6 26.22 68.46 24.09
C THR A 6 26.61 67.21 23.27
N THR A 7 27.06 66.17 23.90
CA THR A 7 27.37 64.87 23.26
C THR A 7 26.10 64.08 23.06
N GLN A 8 25.64 63.98 21.82
CA GLN A 8 24.47 63.20 21.42
C GLN A 8 24.86 61.72 21.28
N ARG A 9 24.36 60.86 22.17
CA ARG A 9 24.57 59.42 22.09
C ARG A 9 23.53 58.81 21.15
N MET A 10 23.99 58.30 20.02
CA MET A 10 23.16 57.49 19.10
C MET A 10 23.04 56.10 19.68
N ALA A 11 21.81 55.70 20.03
CA ALA A 11 21.46 54.33 20.38
C ALA A 11 21.21 53.54 19.09
N VAL A 12 22.11 52.57 18.80
CA VAL A 12 21.89 51.58 17.72
C VAL A 12 21.03 50.47 18.27
N ALA A 13 19.77 50.41 17.81
CA ALA A 13 18.87 49.32 18.09
C ALA A 13 19.21 48.15 17.16
N ALA A 14 19.83 47.10 17.70
CA ALA A 14 20.03 45.82 16.97
C ALA A 14 18.72 45.04 16.94
N GLY A 15 18.05 45.05 15.79
CA GLY A 15 16.87 44.21 15.56
C GLY A 15 17.25 42.75 15.32
N LEU A 16 16.92 41.86 16.25
CA LEU A 16 17.02 40.43 16.05
C LEU A 16 15.88 39.97 15.11
N LEU A 17 16.23 39.65 13.86
CA LEU A 17 15.34 38.95 12.94
C LEU A 17 15.26 37.46 13.33
N PHE A 18 14.15 37.08 13.96
CA PHE A 18 13.82 35.67 14.15
C PHE A 18 13.34 35.09 12.81
N ALA A 19 14.18 34.31 12.13
CA ALA A 19 13.78 33.50 11.00
C ALA A 19 12.96 32.31 11.53
N ALA A 20 11.64 32.39 11.39
CA ALA A 20 10.77 31.22 11.65
C ALA A 20 10.98 30.19 10.53
N SER A 21 11.72 29.13 10.83
CA SER A 21 11.85 27.98 9.93
C SER A 21 10.49 27.27 9.85
N LEU A 22 9.81 27.38 8.70
CA LEU A 22 8.63 26.59 8.37
C LEU A 22 9.09 25.13 8.19
N VAL A 23 8.95 24.31 9.22
CA VAL A 23 9.10 22.85 9.09
C VAL A 23 7.87 22.34 8.34
N ALA A 24 8.09 21.92 7.09
CA ALA A 24 7.04 21.27 6.32
C ALA A 24 6.57 19.98 7.05
N PRO A 25 5.26 19.68 7.08
CA PRO A 25 4.79 18.43 7.67
C PRO A 25 5.40 17.26 6.91
N GLN A 26 6.21 16.47 7.61
CA GLN A 26 6.77 15.24 7.06
C GLN A 26 5.68 14.19 7.04
N THR A 27 5.46 13.57 5.88
CA THR A 27 4.62 12.38 5.79
C THR A 27 5.26 11.28 6.65
N PRO A 28 4.52 10.62 7.55
CA PRO A 28 5.08 9.57 8.38
C PRO A 28 5.71 8.48 7.51
N GLU A 29 6.95 8.09 7.81
CA GLU A 29 7.57 6.95 7.14
C GLU A 29 6.89 5.65 7.58
N PRO A 30 6.65 4.70 6.63
CA PRO A 30 6.13 3.38 6.96
C PRO A 30 7.00 2.68 8.00
N GLN A 31 6.37 2.09 9.00
CA GLN A 31 7.05 1.36 10.06
C GLN A 31 6.84 -0.15 9.92
N PRO A 32 7.80 -1.00 10.35
CA PRO A 32 7.57 -2.44 10.45
C PRO A 32 6.35 -2.74 11.33
N LEU A 33 5.49 -3.65 10.86
CA LEU A 33 4.26 -4.02 11.57
C LEU A 33 3.90 -5.49 11.34
N THR A 34 3.13 -6.05 12.24
CA THR A 34 2.51 -7.37 12.09
C THR A 34 1.00 -7.18 12.05
N VAL A 35 0.35 -7.75 11.03
CA VAL A 35 -1.12 -7.74 10.88
C VAL A 35 -1.60 -9.18 10.78
N PRO A 36 -2.56 -9.61 11.61
CA PRO A 36 -3.12 -10.94 11.50
C PRO A 36 -3.97 -11.08 10.23
N LEU A 37 -3.87 -12.22 9.55
CA LEU A 37 -4.71 -12.57 8.43
C LEU A 37 -6.04 -13.11 8.95
N ALA A 38 -7.07 -12.26 8.98
CA ALA A 38 -8.40 -12.61 9.48
C ALA A 38 -9.48 -12.13 8.53
N CYS A 39 -10.28 -13.07 8.04
CA CYS A 39 -11.43 -12.81 7.19
C CYS A 39 -12.49 -13.89 7.42
N ALA A 40 -13.71 -13.50 7.73
CA ALA A 40 -14.80 -14.46 7.89
C ALA A 40 -15.21 -15.04 6.52
N GLN A 41 -15.34 -14.18 5.51
CA GLN A 41 -15.74 -14.52 4.15
C GLN A 41 -15.42 -13.36 3.20
N GLY A 42 -15.09 -13.66 1.94
CA GLY A 42 -14.80 -12.66 0.90
C GLY A 42 -13.41 -12.09 0.98
N ASP A 43 -13.26 -10.82 0.67
CA ASP A 43 -12.00 -10.06 0.63
C ASP A 43 -11.93 -9.09 1.82
N CYS A 44 -10.91 -9.25 2.65
CA CYS A 44 -10.66 -8.44 3.82
C CYS A 44 -9.31 -7.71 3.70
N PRO A 45 -9.28 -6.37 3.60
CA PRO A 45 -8.04 -5.62 3.51
C PRO A 45 -7.11 -5.86 4.70
N VAL A 46 -5.80 -6.03 4.43
CA VAL A 46 -4.73 -6.22 5.42
C VAL A 46 -3.78 -5.02 5.42
N LEU A 47 -3.22 -4.67 4.26
CA LEU A 47 -2.40 -3.47 4.07
C LEU A 47 -3.11 -2.50 3.13
N THR A 48 -3.21 -1.25 3.54
CA THR A 48 -4.03 -0.24 2.84
C THR A 48 -3.26 0.68 1.89
N GLY A 49 -1.93 0.53 1.80
CA GLY A 49 -1.07 1.40 1.01
C GLY A 49 -0.56 2.60 1.81
N THR A 50 -0.18 3.66 1.12
CA THR A 50 0.32 4.89 1.75
C THR A 50 -0.74 5.54 2.65
N PRO A 51 -0.41 5.97 3.88
CA PRO A 51 0.93 6.07 4.46
C PRO A 51 1.40 4.82 5.24
N GLN A 52 0.57 3.77 5.39
CA GLN A 52 0.91 2.57 6.16
C GLN A 52 2.11 1.83 5.55
N THR A 53 2.20 1.80 4.23
CA THR A 53 3.30 1.21 3.46
C THR A 53 3.81 2.21 2.42
N ALA A 54 4.90 1.89 1.75
CA ALA A 54 5.42 2.69 0.62
C ALA A 54 4.63 2.52 -0.69
N GLY A 55 3.39 2.02 -0.62
CA GLY A 55 2.48 1.84 -1.77
C GLY A 55 1.96 0.41 -1.92
N MET A 56 2.54 -0.57 -1.21
CA MET A 56 2.05 -1.94 -1.19
C MET A 56 0.68 -2.03 -0.52
N ARG A 57 -0.23 -2.79 -1.09
CA ARG A 57 -1.53 -3.16 -0.51
C ARG A 57 -1.63 -4.67 -0.43
N SER A 58 -2.39 -5.17 0.50
CA SER A 58 -2.71 -6.59 0.55
C SER A 58 -4.08 -6.84 1.18
N GLY A 59 -4.60 -8.03 0.97
CA GLY A 59 -5.81 -8.49 1.59
C GLY A 59 -5.87 -10.01 1.67
N PHE A 60 -6.53 -10.48 2.72
CA PHE A 60 -6.76 -11.88 2.93
C PHE A 60 -8.15 -12.28 2.42
N VAL A 61 -8.18 -13.27 1.54
CA VAL A 61 -9.40 -13.74 0.88
C VAL A 61 -9.77 -15.13 1.37
N ARG A 62 -11.07 -15.29 1.66
CA ARG A 62 -11.68 -16.58 1.95
C ARG A 62 -12.91 -16.79 1.07
N LEU A 63 -12.87 -17.81 0.22
CA LEU A 63 -13.96 -18.16 -0.68
C LEU A 63 -14.53 -19.55 -0.33
N SER A 64 -15.83 -19.65 -0.20
CA SER A 64 -16.53 -20.93 -0.14
C SER A 64 -16.47 -21.65 -1.50
N PRO A 65 -16.72 -22.96 -1.56
CA PRO A 65 -16.77 -23.71 -2.82
C PRO A 65 -17.66 -23.04 -3.88
N GLY A 66 -17.13 -22.89 -5.09
CA GLY A 66 -17.81 -22.26 -6.23
C GLY A 66 -17.87 -20.74 -6.22
N GLN A 67 -17.37 -20.07 -5.18
CA GLN A 67 -17.31 -18.61 -5.14
C GLN A 67 -16.12 -18.04 -5.90
N THR A 68 -16.27 -16.78 -6.30
CA THR A 68 -15.25 -15.98 -6.98
C THR A 68 -15.10 -14.62 -6.31
N VAL A 69 -13.94 -13.95 -6.50
CA VAL A 69 -13.75 -12.57 -6.06
C VAL A 69 -14.36 -11.55 -7.02
N GLY A 70 -14.68 -11.96 -8.24
CA GLY A 70 -15.12 -11.08 -9.32
C GLY A 70 -13.98 -10.57 -10.21
N TRP A 71 -14.34 -10.19 -11.44
CA TRP A 71 -13.38 -9.70 -12.42
C TRP A 71 -12.87 -8.30 -12.07
N HIS A 72 -11.56 -8.15 -12.00
CA HIS A 72 -10.88 -6.87 -11.76
C HIS A 72 -9.56 -6.79 -12.53
N THR A 73 -8.83 -5.69 -12.42
CA THR A 73 -7.56 -5.48 -13.12
C THR A 73 -6.48 -4.98 -12.17
N THR A 74 -5.25 -5.43 -12.40
CA THR A 74 -4.07 -4.94 -11.68
C THR A 74 -3.75 -3.47 -12.03
N GLY A 75 -4.20 -2.97 -13.18
CA GLY A 75 -3.88 -1.62 -13.64
C GLY A 75 -2.37 -1.40 -13.77
N LYS A 76 -1.82 -0.41 -13.06
CA LYS A 76 -0.37 -0.09 -13.05
C LYS A 76 0.43 -0.91 -12.04
N ASN A 77 -0.21 -1.88 -11.36
CA ASN A 77 0.42 -2.69 -10.33
C ASN A 77 0.67 -4.09 -10.83
N GLU A 78 1.54 -4.80 -10.18
CA GLU A 78 1.66 -6.25 -10.23
C GLU A 78 1.07 -6.86 -8.97
N GLU A 79 0.68 -8.13 -9.04
CA GLU A 79 0.01 -8.82 -7.96
C GLU A 79 0.56 -10.23 -7.78
N ALA A 80 0.73 -10.64 -6.53
CA ALA A 80 1.05 -12.00 -6.15
C ALA A 80 -0.09 -12.56 -5.28
N LEU A 81 -0.56 -13.77 -5.61
CA LEU A 81 -1.51 -14.52 -4.79
C LEU A 81 -0.76 -15.63 -4.07
N VAL A 82 -0.65 -15.54 -2.76
CA VAL A 82 -0.04 -16.57 -1.91
C VAL A 82 -1.14 -17.52 -1.45
N ILE A 83 -1.25 -18.67 -2.09
CA ILE A 83 -2.30 -19.66 -1.83
C ILE A 83 -1.93 -20.45 -0.58
N LEU A 84 -2.71 -20.31 0.47
CA LEU A 84 -2.46 -20.88 1.80
C LEU A 84 -3.24 -22.17 2.03
N ARG A 85 -4.46 -22.26 1.47
CA ARG A 85 -5.34 -23.42 1.64
C ARG A 85 -6.27 -23.59 0.45
N GLY A 86 -6.59 -24.84 0.12
CA GLY A 86 -7.57 -25.19 -0.90
C GLY A 86 -6.99 -25.25 -2.32
N LYS A 87 -7.86 -25.23 -3.31
CA LYS A 87 -7.53 -25.25 -4.74
C LYS A 87 -8.47 -24.36 -5.52
N GLY A 88 -8.00 -23.86 -6.63
CA GLY A 88 -8.78 -22.95 -7.47
C GLY A 88 -8.16 -22.68 -8.82
N ASN A 89 -8.71 -21.70 -9.48
CA ASN A 89 -8.24 -21.19 -10.76
C ASN A 89 -8.04 -19.68 -10.68
N ALA A 90 -6.94 -19.18 -11.22
CA ALA A 90 -6.83 -17.81 -11.65
C ALA A 90 -7.25 -17.72 -13.12
N LEU A 91 -8.39 -17.10 -13.35
CA LEU A 91 -8.97 -16.87 -14.68
C LEU A 91 -8.35 -15.58 -15.24
N ILE A 92 -7.63 -15.68 -16.34
CA ILE A 92 -6.94 -14.55 -16.97
C ILE A 92 -7.67 -14.22 -18.27
N ASP A 93 -8.09 -12.96 -18.41
CA ASP A 93 -8.77 -12.51 -19.62
C ASP A 93 -7.89 -12.73 -20.86
N SER A 94 -8.46 -13.38 -21.89
CA SER A 94 -7.78 -13.67 -23.16
C SER A 94 -6.50 -14.53 -23.04
N ARG A 95 -6.34 -15.28 -21.97
CA ARG A 95 -5.21 -16.22 -21.72
C ARG A 95 -5.70 -17.52 -21.11
N PRO A 96 -4.88 -18.60 -21.15
CA PRO A 96 -5.20 -19.83 -20.45
C PRO A 96 -5.39 -19.61 -18.96
N THR A 97 -6.36 -20.32 -18.40
CA THR A 97 -6.59 -20.41 -16.94
C THR A 97 -5.37 -21.00 -16.25
N LEU A 98 -5.03 -20.47 -15.09
CA LEU A 98 -3.94 -20.95 -14.24
C LEU A 98 -4.53 -21.72 -13.04
N PRO A 99 -4.58 -23.07 -13.11
CA PRO A 99 -5.00 -23.86 -11.97
C PRO A 99 -3.93 -23.87 -10.88
N PHE A 100 -4.36 -23.90 -9.62
CA PHE A 100 -3.46 -23.99 -8.47
C PHE A 100 -4.02 -24.86 -7.36
N VAL A 101 -3.11 -25.42 -6.55
CA VAL A 101 -3.37 -26.13 -5.30
C VAL A 101 -2.40 -25.60 -4.24
N ALA A 102 -2.92 -25.34 -3.02
CA ALA A 102 -2.08 -24.86 -1.91
C ALA A 102 -1.04 -25.91 -1.47
N PRO A 103 0.15 -25.49 -1.02
CA PRO A 103 0.67 -24.12 -1.08
C PRO A 103 1.19 -23.74 -2.48
N ALA A 104 0.90 -22.53 -2.94
CA ALA A 104 1.32 -22.06 -4.27
C ALA A 104 1.47 -20.54 -4.31
N LEU A 105 2.17 -20.04 -5.32
CA LEU A 105 2.22 -18.63 -5.66
C LEU A 105 1.72 -18.46 -7.10
N VAL A 106 0.78 -17.53 -7.30
CA VAL A 106 0.34 -17.10 -8.63
C VAL A 106 0.77 -15.66 -8.83
N TYR A 107 1.41 -15.37 -9.94
CA TYR A 107 1.82 -14.02 -10.32
C TYR A 107 0.92 -13.46 -11.41
N ILE A 108 0.41 -12.25 -11.20
CA ILE A 108 -0.42 -11.50 -12.15
C ILE A 108 0.31 -10.22 -12.56
N PRO A 109 0.71 -10.09 -13.83
CA PRO A 109 1.44 -8.92 -14.31
C PRO A 109 0.54 -7.66 -14.38
N PRO A 110 1.14 -6.47 -14.58
CA PRO A 110 0.39 -5.23 -14.81
C PRO A 110 -0.57 -5.33 -15.99
N ALA A 111 -1.61 -4.47 -15.97
CA ALA A 111 -2.64 -4.35 -17.02
C ALA A 111 -3.38 -5.67 -17.31
N THR A 112 -3.46 -6.56 -16.33
CA THR A 112 -4.08 -7.88 -16.47
C THR A 112 -5.44 -7.91 -15.81
N ARG A 113 -6.50 -8.16 -16.61
CA ARG A 113 -7.84 -8.43 -16.11
C ARG A 113 -7.94 -9.89 -15.71
N HIS A 114 -8.35 -10.15 -14.49
CA HIS A 114 -8.39 -11.51 -13.95
C HIS A 114 -9.50 -11.68 -12.90
N ASN A 115 -9.74 -12.93 -12.53
CA ASN A 115 -10.63 -13.35 -11.46
C ASN A 115 -10.05 -14.58 -10.78
N VAL A 116 -10.43 -14.84 -9.53
CA VAL A 116 -10.06 -16.05 -8.79
C VAL A 116 -11.32 -16.79 -8.41
N GLU A 117 -11.35 -18.10 -8.66
CA GLU A 117 -12.46 -18.98 -8.29
C GLU A 117 -11.99 -20.15 -7.41
N ASN A 118 -12.82 -20.50 -6.46
CA ASN A 118 -12.63 -21.73 -5.67
C ASN A 118 -13.28 -22.91 -6.42
N THR A 119 -12.45 -23.83 -6.92
CA THR A 119 -12.89 -25.06 -7.59
C THR A 119 -12.83 -26.29 -6.66
N GLY A 120 -12.49 -26.08 -5.38
CA GLY A 120 -12.43 -27.12 -4.37
C GLY A 120 -13.77 -27.38 -3.69
N THR A 121 -13.75 -28.35 -2.78
CA THR A 121 -14.88 -28.71 -1.89
C THR A 121 -14.78 -28.04 -0.52
N ASP A 122 -13.61 -27.48 -0.19
CA ASP A 122 -13.32 -26.75 1.04
C ASP A 122 -13.08 -25.27 0.75
N SER A 123 -12.94 -24.44 1.80
CA SER A 123 -12.60 -23.04 1.64
C SER A 123 -11.26 -22.87 0.94
N LEU A 124 -11.20 -21.96 -0.02
CA LEU A 124 -9.97 -21.42 -0.58
C LEU A 124 -9.55 -20.21 0.25
N GLU A 125 -8.30 -20.21 0.72
CA GLU A 125 -7.71 -19.10 1.48
C GLU A 125 -6.40 -18.68 0.83
N TYR A 126 -6.27 -17.38 0.57
CA TYR A 126 -5.04 -16.79 0.03
C TYR A 126 -4.87 -15.34 0.47
N GLU A 127 -3.62 -14.90 0.51
CA GLU A 127 -3.23 -13.50 0.63
C GLU A 127 -2.88 -12.97 -0.75
N TYR A 128 -3.47 -11.85 -1.15
CA TYR A 128 -2.95 -11.12 -2.30
C TYR A 128 -2.05 -9.97 -1.84
N VAL A 129 -0.99 -9.72 -2.59
CA VAL A 129 -0.09 -8.59 -2.41
C VAL A 129 0.00 -7.83 -3.73
N VAL A 130 -0.36 -6.55 -3.68
CA VAL A 130 -0.34 -5.64 -4.82
C VAL A 130 0.73 -4.59 -4.60
N ALA A 131 1.66 -4.49 -5.53
CA ALA A 131 2.74 -3.51 -5.50
C ALA A 131 2.76 -2.67 -6.79
N PRO A 132 3.12 -1.37 -6.70
CA PRO A 132 3.33 -0.56 -7.89
C PRO A 132 4.44 -1.16 -8.76
N ALA A 133 4.13 -1.49 -10.03
CA ALA A 133 5.14 -1.91 -10.98
C ALA A 133 5.91 -0.69 -11.50
N LYS A 134 7.25 -0.80 -11.60
CA LYS A 134 8.02 0.21 -12.32
C LYS A 134 7.66 0.12 -13.80
N ALA A 135 7.42 1.27 -14.42
CA ALA A 135 7.39 1.33 -15.87
C ALA A 135 8.74 0.83 -16.42
N PRO A 136 8.73 0.01 -17.47
CA PRO A 136 9.96 -0.43 -18.13
C PRO A 136 10.75 0.74 -18.72
#